data_27314342f7f27aad5c2e4c7f68ed53ec
#
_entry.id   27314342f7f27aad5c2e4c7f68ed53ec
#
_cell.length_a   1.000
_cell.length_b   1.000
_cell.length_c   1.000
_cell.angle_alpha   90.00
_cell.angle_beta   90.00
_cell.angle_gamma   90.00
#
_symmetry.space_group_name_H-M   'P 1'
#
loop_
_entity.id
_entity.type
_entity.pdbx_description
1 polymer ?
#
loop_
_entity_poly.entity_id
_entity_poly.type
_entity_poly.pdbx_seq_one_letter_code
_entity_poly.pdbx_strand_id
1 'polypeptide(L)'
;NTISIELCCKCDGDSTSADDPKWYFTEETQEACVWLVKKLRKELGIPVENVLRHYDIVNKVCPAPYVHNNKYRTSWIWSEFKRRISDTSDSEDKKQNIGSSKAEASNTSQKMCYIVQCGAFAERKNADAMAWQLQEKGFTAIVKSA
;
A
#
# COMPACT_ATOMS: atom_id res chain seq x y z
N ASN A 1 5.10 16.77 -10.02
CA ASN A 1 5.72 15.71 -9.21
C ASN A 1 4.60 14.83 -8.67
N THR A 2 4.73 13.51 -8.78
CA THR A 2 3.77 12.53 -8.29
C THR A 2 4.47 11.50 -7.42
N ILE A 3 3.73 10.92 -6.47
CA ILE A 3 4.17 9.78 -5.68
C ILE A 3 3.32 8.60 -6.13
N SER A 4 3.97 7.50 -6.49
CA SER A 4 3.29 6.23 -6.78
C SER A 4 3.39 5.30 -5.58
N ILE A 5 2.28 4.66 -5.23
CA ILE A 5 2.21 3.66 -4.18
C ILE A 5 1.75 2.35 -4.81
N GLU A 6 2.56 1.32 -4.67
CA GLU A 6 2.23 -0.03 -5.13
C GLU A 6 1.71 -0.86 -3.96
N LEU A 7 0.54 -1.47 -4.14
CA LEU A 7 -0.08 -2.32 -3.13
C LEU A 7 0.10 -3.79 -3.50
N CYS A 8 0.59 -4.58 -2.56
CA CYS A 8 0.61 -6.03 -2.71
C CYS A 8 -0.82 -6.57 -2.78
N CYS A 9 -1.13 -7.30 -3.82
CA CYS A 9 -2.43 -7.98 -3.98
C CYS A 9 -2.24 -9.49 -4.06
N LYS A 10 -3.33 -10.20 -3.79
CA LYS A 10 -3.45 -11.65 -3.97
C LYS A 10 -4.44 -11.94 -5.08
N CYS A 11 -4.30 -13.09 -5.71
CA CYS A 11 -5.26 -13.59 -6.69
C CYS A 11 -5.75 -14.97 -6.28
N ASP A 12 -7.03 -15.25 -6.47
CA ASP A 12 -7.55 -16.60 -6.30
C ASP A 12 -7.43 -17.37 -7.62
N GLY A 13 -6.56 -18.37 -7.59
CA GLY A 13 -6.23 -19.19 -8.75
C GLY A 13 -5.11 -18.63 -9.62
N ASP A 14 -4.92 -19.24 -10.77
CA ASP A 14 -3.80 -18.98 -11.69
C ASP A 14 -4.18 -17.90 -12.71
N SER A 15 -4.45 -16.69 -12.28
CA SER A 15 -4.69 -15.61 -13.23
C SER A 15 -3.37 -15.01 -13.70
N THR A 16 -3.22 -14.92 -15.02
CA THR A 16 -2.10 -14.23 -15.69
C THR A 16 -2.47 -12.82 -16.13
N SER A 17 -3.75 -12.46 -16.06
CA SER A 17 -4.22 -11.13 -16.44
C SER A 17 -4.16 -10.15 -15.28
N ALA A 18 -3.52 -8.99 -15.48
CA ALA A 18 -3.39 -7.96 -14.48
C ALA A 18 -4.73 -7.27 -14.13
N ASP A 19 -5.73 -7.41 -14.98
CA ASP A 19 -7.07 -6.82 -14.82
C ASP A 19 -8.14 -7.82 -14.40
N ASP A 20 -7.74 -9.05 -14.05
CA ASP A 20 -8.67 -10.08 -13.57
C ASP A 20 -9.38 -9.61 -12.29
N PRO A 21 -10.72 -9.72 -12.21
CA PRO A 21 -11.47 -9.35 -11.02
C PRO A 21 -11.19 -10.24 -9.79
N LYS A 22 -10.47 -11.34 -9.94
CA LYS A 22 -10.02 -12.21 -8.85
C LYS A 22 -8.87 -11.64 -8.03
N TRP A 23 -8.24 -10.57 -8.47
CA TRP A 23 -7.27 -9.84 -7.66
C TRP A 23 -7.96 -9.16 -6.48
N TYR A 24 -7.38 -9.27 -5.31
CA TYR A 24 -7.92 -8.66 -4.08
C TYR A 24 -6.81 -8.16 -3.15
N PHE A 25 -7.16 -7.18 -2.32
CA PHE A 25 -6.32 -6.74 -1.22
C PHE A 25 -6.75 -7.42 0.07
N THR A 26 -5.79 -7.77 0.91
CA THR A 26 -6.09 -8.13 2.30
C THR A 26 -6.43 -6.86 3.09
N GLU A 27 -7.10 -7.04 4.22
CA GLU A 27 -7.48 -5.92 5.09
C GLU A 27 -6.23 -5.21 5.62
N GLU A 28 -5.21 -5.96 6.02
CA GLU A 28 -3.94 -5.44 6.50
C GLU A 28 -3.23 -4.58 5.44
N THR A 29 -3.27 -4.99 4.17
CA THR A 29 -2.72 -4.21 3.06
C THR A 29 -3.46 -2.89 2.91
N GLN A 30 -4.79 -2.92 3.01
CA GLN A 30 -5.61 -1.71 2.89
C GLN A 30 -5.41 -0.77 4.07
N GLU A 31 -5.34 -1.28 5.30
CA GLU A 31 -5.08 -0.50 6.51
C GLU A 31 -3.69 0.17 6.46
N ALA A 32 -2.67 -0.59 6.09
CA ALA A 32 -1.32 -0.06 5.92
C ALA A 32 -1.28 1.06 4.86
N CYS A 33 -2.03 0.89 3.76
CA CYS A 33 -2.13 1.91 2.72
C CYS A 33 -2.86 3.16 3.22
N VAL A 34 -3.95 3.02 3.95
CA VAL A 34 -4.66 4.16 4.57
C VAL A 34 -3.73 4.93 5.49
N TRP A 35 -3.01 4.24 6.37
CA TRP A 35 -2.03 4.87 7.26
C TRP A 35 -0.96 5.63 6.48
N LEU A 36 -0.34 4.99 5.48
CA LEU A 36 0.71 5.62 4.68
C LEU A 36 0.18 6.86 3.92
N VAL A 37 -0.98 6.73 3.28
CA VAL A 37 -1.57 7.83 2.51
C VAL A 37 -1.96 9.00 3.41
N LYS A 38 -2.55 8.74 4.59
CA LYS A 38 -2.84 9.80 5.58
C LYS A 38 -1.57 10.53 6.00
N LYS A 39 -0.50 9.79 6.29
CA LYS A 39 0.80 10.35 6.67
C LYS A 39 1.36 11.24 5.56
N LEU A 40 1.44 10.73 4.32
CA LEU A 40 1.94 11.48 3.16
C LEU A 40 1.10 12.72 2.87
N ARG A 41 -0.22 12.60 2.95
CA ARG A 41 -1.11 13.75 2.76
C ARG A 41 -0.87 14.83 3.80
N LYS A 42 -0.73 14.45 5.06
CA LYS A 42 -0.47 15.39 6.18
C LYS A 42 0.89 16.08 6.02
N GLU A 43 1.94 15.33 5.72
CA GLU A 43 3.30 15.86 5.61
C GLU A 43 3.52 16.72 4.37
N LEU A 44 2.87 16.39 3.27
CA LEU A 44 3.08 17.05 1.99
C LEU A 44 1.94 17.99 1.57
N GLY A 45 0.92 18.15 2.41
CA GLY A 45 -0.23 19.00 2.12
C GLY A 45 -1.07 18.51 0.92
N ILE A 46 -1.14 17.20 0.69
CA ILE A 46 -1.84 16.64 -0.48
C ILE A 46 -3.35 16.57 -0.17
N PRO A 47 -4.21 17.28 -0.93
CA PRO A 47 -5.65 17.17 -0.79
C PRO A 47 -6.15 15.75 -1.12
N VAL A 48 -7.25 15.34 -0.52
CA VAL A 48 -7.79 13.98 -0.73
C VAL A 48 -8.20 13.71 -2.18
N GLU A 49 -8.69 14.72 -2.87
CA GLU A 49 -9.05 14.65 -4.28
C GLU A 49 -7.88 14.28 -5.18
N ASN A 50 -6.66 14.65 -4.81
CA ASN A 50 -5.44 14.34 -5.55
C ASN A 50 -4.87 12.93 -5.28
N VAL A 51 -5.54 12.15 -4.45
CA VAL A 51 -5.24 10.72 -4.32
C VAL A 51 -6.05 9.97 -5.37
N LEU A 52 -5.38 9.50 -6.41
CA LEU A 52 -5.98 8.94 -7.62
C LEU A 52 -5.51 7.51 -7.84
N ARG A 53 -6.33 6.70 -8.50
CA ARG A 53 -5.91 5.41 -9.06
C ARG A 53 -5.22 5.66 -10.41
N HIS A 54 -4.42 4.74 -10.84
CA HIS A 54 -3.90 4.75 -12.20
C HIS A 54 -5.04 4.77 -13.24
N TYR A 55 -6.15 4.11 -12.91
CA TYR A 55 -7.38 4.14 -13.70
C TYR A 55 -7.91 5.56 -13.92
N ASP A 56 -7.88 6.40 -12.89
CA ASP A 56 -8.41 7.76 -12.95
C ASP A 56 -7.58 8.70 -13.84
N ILE A 57 -6.33 8.30 -14.15
CA ILE A 57 -5.39 9.10 -14.95
C ILE A 57 -5.38 8.66 -16.42
N VAL A 58 -5.28 7.35 -16.69
CA VAL A 58 -5.07 6.80 -18.03
C VAL A 58 -6.03 5.67 -18.40
N ASN A 59 -7.08 5.49 -17.63
CA ASN A 59 -8.10 4.46 -17.84
C ASN A 59 -7.57 3.01 -17.85
N LYS A 60 -6.40 2.77 -17.23
CA LYS A 60 -5.85 1.44 -17.03
C LYS A 60 -6.52 0.77 -15.82
N VAL A 61 -6.91 -0.49 -15.93
CA VAL A 61 -7.49 -1.27 -14.81
C VAL A 61 -6.42 -1.51 -13.74
N CYS A 62 -6.14 -0.45 -12.97
CA CYS A 62 -5.13 -0.45 -11.91
C CYS A 62 -5.49 0.56 -10.81
N PRO A 63 -5.49 0.15 -9.54
CA PRO A 63 -5.41 -1.24 -9.10
C PRO A 63 -6.72 -2.00 -9.35
N ALA A 64 -6.64 -3.19 -9.91
CA ALA A 64 -7.80 -3.99 -10.30
C ALA A 64 -8.86 -4.15 -9.18
N PRO A 65 -8.49 -4.44 -7.89
CA PRO A 65 -9.47 -4.54 -6.83
C PRO A 65 -10.36 -3.29 -6.68
N TYR A 66 -9.77 -2.10 -6.74
CA TYR A 66 -10.53 -0.85 -6.60
C TYR A 66 -11.25 -0.42 -7.88
N VAL A 67 -10.82 -0.87 -9.06
CA VAL A 67 -11.54 -0.63 -10.31
C VAL A 67 -12.76 -1.53 -10.42
N HIS A 68 -12.63 -2.79 -10.04
CA HIS A 68 -13.73 -3.74 -9.96
C HIS A 68 -14.58 -3.61 -8.70
N ASN A 69 -14.34 -2.59 -7.87
CA ASN A 69 -15.02 -2.35 -6.60
C ASN A 69 -14.96 -3.54 -5.64
N ASN A 70 -13.81 -4.20 -5.61
CA ASN A 70 -13.56 -5.31 -4.71
C ASN A 70 -14.64 -6.41 -4.76
N LYS A 71 -15.15 -6.69 -5.94
CA LYS A 71 -16.26 -7.65 -6.15
C LYS A 71 -15.98 -9.03 -5.59
N TYR A 72 -14.72 -9.35 -5.37
CA TYR A 72 -14.34 -10.71 -5.03
C TYR A 72 -14.15 -10.93 -3.53
N ARG A 73 -13.17 -10.31 -2.90
CA ARG A 73 -12.83 -10.58 -1.50
C ARG A 73 -12.46 -9.36 -0.67
N THR A 74 -12.18 -8.24 -1.30
CA THR A 74 -11.73 -7.07 -0.58
C THR A 74 -12.92 -6.38 0.09
N SER A 75 -12.77 -6.08 1.38
CA SER A 75 -13.84 -5.49 2.20
C SER A 75 -14.15 -4.05 1.81
N TRP A 76 -13.16 -3.32 1.31
CA TRP A 76 -13.30 -1.88 1.05
C TRP A 76 -13.25 -1.59 -0.44
N ILE A 77 -14.27 -0.96 -0.94
CA ILE A 77 -14.30 -0.38 -2.27
C ILE A 77 -13.55 0.96 -2.30
N TRP A 78 -13.27 1.49 -3.48
CA TRP A 78 -12.52 2.74 -3.64
C TRP A 78 -13.13 3.92 -2.88
N SER A 79 -14.45 4.08 -2.87
CA SER A 79 -15.12 5.15 -2.13
C SER A 79 -14.91 5.04 -0.62
N GLU A 80 -14.92 3.83 -0.08
CA GLU A 80 -14.64 3.60 1.34
C GLU A 80 -13.17 3.89 1.66
N PHE A 81 -12.22 3.50 0.80
CA PHE A 81 -10.83 3.88 0.95
C PHE A 81 -10.66 5.40 0.98
N LYS A 82 -11.30 6.12 0.03
CA LYS A 82 -11.28 7.60 -0.01
C LYS A 82 -11.87 8.21 1.25
N ARG A 83 -12.95 7.66 1.79
CA ARG A 83 -13.54 8.10 3.05
C ARG A 83 -12.54 7.94 4.21
N ARG A 84 -11.91 6.78 4.33
CA ARG A 84 -10.95 6.48 5.40
C ARG A 84 -9.73 7.39 5.38
N ILE A 85 -9.19 7.71 4.22
CA ILE A 85 -8.07 8.66 4.10
C ILE A 85 -8.50 10.12 4.26
N SER A 86 -9.79 10.43 4.21
CA SER A 86 -10.33 11.78 4.43
C SER A 86 -10.53 12.09 5.92
N ASP A 87 -10.80 11.06 6.73
CA ASP A 87 -11.04 11.22 8.16
C ASP A 87 -9.81 11.79 8.85
N THR A 88 -9.94 13.01 9.37
CA THR A 88 -8.89 13.71 10.11
C THR A 88 -8.81 13.30 11.58
N SER A 89 -9.65 12.36 12.01
CA SER A 89 -9.52 11.77 13.34
C SER A 89 -8.20 11.01 13.42
N ASP A 90 -7.21 11.65 13.99
CA ASP A 90 -5.96 11.03 14.41
C ASP A 90 -6.33 9.96 15.45
N SER A 91 -6.53 8.75 15.02
CA SER A 91 -6.47 7.60 15.91
C SER A 91 -4.99 7.43 16.26
N GLU A 92 -4.54 8.23 17.24
CA GLU A 92 -3.30 7.96 17.92
C GLU A 92 -3.35 6.52 18.42
N ASP A 93 -2.35 5.76 18.01
CA ASP A 93 -1.88 4.53 18.65
C ASP A 93 -2.94 3.67 19.37
N LYS A 94 -3.79 2.99 18.62
CA LYS A 94 -4.23 1.69 19.09
C LYS A 94 -3.17 0.64 18.70
N LYS A 95 -2.14 0.55 19.52
CA LYS A 95 -1.42 -0.68 19.78
C LYS A 95 -2.46 -1.72 20.18
N GLN A 96 -3.09 -2.37 19.20
CA GLN A 96 -3.83 -3.58 19.50
C GLN A 96 -2.82 -4.68 19.75
N ASN A 97 -2.67 -4.93 21.02
CA ASN A 97 -2.14 -6.11 21.64
C ASN A 97 -2.93 -7.30 21.09
N ILE A 98 -2.40 -7.95 20.05
CA ILE A 98 -2.96 -9.19 19.55
C ILE A 98 -2.62 -10.25 20.57
N GLY A 99 -3.67 -10.64 21.31
CA GLY A 99 -3.64 -11.63 22.34
C GLY A 99 -3.02 -12.95 21.87
N SER A 100 -2.15 -13.42 22.72
CA SER A 100 -1.52 -14.70 22.78
C SER A 100 -2.52 -15.82 22.54
N SER A 101 -2.42 -16.55 21.43
CA SER A 101 -2.80 -17.95 21.40
C SER A 101 -1.54 -18.80 21.21
N LYS A 102 -1.27 -19.51 22.29
CA LYS A 102 -0.18 -20.40 22.57
C LYS A 102 -0.21 -21.60 21.62
N ALA A 103 0.79 -21.74 20.78
CA ALA A 103 1.20 -23.03 20.23
C ALA A 103 2.72 -23.10 20.25
N GLU A 104 3.23 -24.14 20.87
CA GLU A 104 4.63 -24.31 21.23
C GLU A 104 5.55 -24.67 20.05
N ALA A 105 6.73 -24.15 20.16
CA ALA A 105 8.04 -24.67 19.76
C ALA A 105 8.31 -24.95 18.26
N SER A 106 9.03 -24.04 17.62
CA SER A 106 10.35 -24.36 17.07
C SER A 106 11.10 -23.07 16.76
N ASN A 107 12.29 -22.98 17.28
CA ASN A 107 13.23 -21.88 17.32
C ASN A 107 13.77 -21.54 15.92
N THR A 108 13.36 -20.43 15.36
CA THR A 108 14.18 -19.51 14.55
C THR A 108 13.34 -18.24 14.34
N SER A 109 13.66 -17.18 15.09
CA SER A 109 13.01 -15.87 14.96
C SER A 109 13.36 -15.24 13.61
N GLN A 110 12.69 -15.62 12.56
CA GLN A 110 12.60 -14.79 11.36
C GLN A 110 11.66 -13.63 11.67
N LYS A 111 12.26 -12.49 11.98
CA LYS A 111 11.53 -11.21 12.10
C LYS A 111 10.87 -10.95 10.75
N MET A 112 9.57 -11.16 10.68
CA MET A 112 8.80 -10.85 9.46
C MET A 112 8.90 -9.35 9.22
N CYS A 113 9.56 -8.97 8.11
CA CYS A 113 9.63 -7.59 7.65
C CYS A 113 8.65 -7.42 6.51
N TYR A 114 7.76 -6.43 6.62
CA TYR A 114 6.92 -5.99 5.52
C TYR A 114 7.66 -4.90 4.76
N ILE A 115 7.74 -5.05 3.43
CA ILE A 115 8.41 -4.10 2.55
C ILE A 115 7.34 -3.39 1.72
N VAL A 116 7.36 -2.06 1.76
CA VAL A 116 6.58 -1.22 0.85
C VAL A 116 7.52 -0.75 -0.25
N GLN A 117 7.25 -1.15 -1.50
CA GLN A 117 8.05 -0.76 -2.64
C GLN A 117 7.50 0.56 -3.21
N CYS A 118 8.32 1.60 -3.22
CA CYS A 118 7.94 2.95 -3.66
C CYS A 118 8.23 3.23 -5.14
N GLY A 119 8.75 2.25 -5.89
CA GLY A 119 8.99 2.38 -7.33
C GLY A 119 9.92 1.30 -7.88
N ALA A 120 9.89 1.15 -9.20
CA ALA A 120 10.84 0.37 -9.97
C ALA A 120 11.49 1.28 -11.02
N PHE A 121 12.81 1.28 -11.10
CA PHE A 121 13.57 2.17 -11.96
C PHE A 121 14.49 1.36 -12.87
N ALA A 122 14.53 1.70 -14.15
CA ALA A 122 15.45 1.07 -15.11
C ALA A 122 16.92 1.44 -14.85
N GLU A 123 17.16 2.63 -14.29
CA GLU A 123 18.49 3.13 -13.98
C GLU A 123 18.67 3.26 -12.47
N ARG A 124 19.76 2.70 -11.95
CA ARG A 124 20.08 2.73 -10.52
C ARG A 124 20.14 4.15 -9.96
N LYS A 125 20.70 5.10 -10.71
CA LYS A 125 20.81 6.52 -10.28
C LYS A 125 19.46 7.14 -9.93
N ASN A 126 18.39 6.76 -10.64
CA ASN A 126 17.05 7.25 -10.38
C ASN A 126 16.46 6.63 -9.10
N ALA A 127 16.75 5.35 -8.85
CA ALA A 127 16.39 4.68 -7.61
C ALA A 127 17.12 5.29 -6.40
N ASP A 128 18.42 5.54 -6.53
CA ASP A 128 19.23 6.13 -5.47
C ASP A 128 18.77 7.58 -5.17
N ALA A 129 18.43 8.36 -6.20
CA ALA A 129 17.89 9.70 -6.03
C ALA A 129 16.53 9.68 -5.29
N MET A 130 15.65 8.74 -5.61
CA MET A 130 14.37 8.58 -4.91
C MET A 130 14.59 8.14 -3.45
N ALA A 131 15.50 7.20 -3.21
CA ALA A 131 15.84 6.76 -1.87
C ALA A 131 16.38 7.92 -1.02
N TRP A 132 17.24 8.75 -1.59
CA TRP A 132 17.76 9.94 -0.92
C TRP A 132 16.66 10.94 -0.56
N GLN A 133 15.73 11.23 -1.49
CA GLN A 133 14.59 12.11 -1.22
C GLN A 133 13.68 11.58 -0.08
N LEU A 134 13.48 10.27 -0.03
CA LEU A 134 12.72 9.65 1.05
C LEU A 134 13.45 9.75 2.39
N GLN A 135 14.78 9.54 2.38
CA GLN A 135 15.60 9.67 3.60
C GLN A 135 15.61 11.10 4.14
N GLU A 136 15.69 12.12 3.28
CA GLU A 136 15.56 13.51 3.68
C GLU A 136 14.21 13.84 4.34
N LYS A 137 13.16 13.07 3.99
CA LYS A 137 11.83 13.18 4.59
C LYS A 137 11.65 12.29 5.83
N GLY A 138 12.73 11.68 6.32
CA GLY A 138 12.71 10.84 7.53
C GLY A 138 12.26 9.39 7.32
N PHE A 139 12.14 8.93 6.07
CA PHE A 139 11.83 7.52 5.79
C PHE A 139 13.12 6.71 5.65
N THR A 140 13.10 5.46 6.11
CA THR A 140 14.18 4.51 5.79
C THR A 140 13.93 3.96 4.39
N ALA A 141 14.83 4.24 3.46
CA ALA A 141 14.73 3.76 2.09
C ALA A 141 15.95 2.91 1.72
N ILE A 142 15.72 1.80 1.03
CA ILE A 142 16.74 0.86 0.59
C ILE A 142 16.53 0.60 -0.91
N VAL A 143 17.61 0.68 -1.70
CA VAL A 143 17.60 0.28 -3.11
C VAL A 143 18.06 -1.17 -3.20
N LYS A 144 17.25 -2.03 -3.82
CA LYS A 144 17.59 -3.42 -4.13
C LYS A 144 17.57 -3.61 -5.64
N SER A 145 18.52 -4.36 -6.17
CA SER A 145 18.44 -4.89 -7.54
C SER A 145 17.46 -6.07 -7.57
N ALA A 146 16.63 -6.12 -8.60
CA ALA A 146 15.76 -7.25 -8.89
C ALA A 146 16.55 -8.39 -9.55
#